data_0bc7dd352c803cd92ea356e6229ec7fc
#
_entry.id   0bc7dd352c803cd92ea356e6229ec7fc
#
_cell.length_a   1.000
_cell.length_b   1.000
_cell.length_c   1.000
_cell.angle_alpha   90.00
_cell.angle_beta   90.00
_cell.angle_gamma   90.00
#
_symmetry.space_group_name_H-M   'P 1'
#
loop_
_entity.id
_entity.type
_entity.pdbx_description
1 polymer ?
#
loop_
_entity_poly.entity_id
_entity_poly.type
_entity_poly.pdbx_seq_one_letter_code
_entity_poly.pdbx_strand_id
1 'polypeptide(L)'
;DHGSHPELRTEWWYITGQVRAEQRLYGFQVTFFRSRVDGTQSMQSEFAARQLIFAHAAVTDVQGKRQFHDQRIARAGFGIADASTTDAAIRLRDWSLTRRDLPSTTAAFALSQFRTQVVASDFSLDLTMTGTQPPILQGAQGLSRKGPLPEQASYYYSEPQRAVSG
;
A
#
# COMPACT_ATOMS: atom_id res chain seq x y z
N ASP A 1 2.28 13.94 -0.94
CA ASP A 1 3.42 13.05 -1.09
C ASP A 1 2.95 11.60 -0.90
N HIS A 2 3.26 10.71 -1.85
CA HIS A 2 2.85 9.30 -1.86
C HIS A 2 4.05 8.36 -1.76
N GLY A 3 5.25 8.90 -1.82
CA GLY A 3 6.50 8.15 -1.73
C GLY A 3 6.80 7.62 -0.34
N SER A 4 7.81 6.81 -0.24
CA SER A 4 8.32 6.30 1.02
C SER A 4 9.23 7.33 1.71
N HIS A 5 9.19 7.35 3.03
CA HIS A 5 10.01 8.18 3.92
C HIS A 5 10.92 7.29 4.76
N PRO A 6 12.09 6.89 4.24
CA PRO A 6 12.97 5.90 4.89
C PRO A 6 13.44 6.26 6.30
N GLU A 7 13.39 7.54 6.66
CA GLU A 7 13.71 8.05 8.00
C GLU A 7 12.64 7.72 9.04
N LEU A 8 11.38 7.54 8.61
CA LEU A 8 10.30 7.14 9.51
C LEU A 8 10.45 5.66 9.90
N ARG A 9 10.00 5.33 11.10
CA ARG A 9 10.12 3.97 11.62
C ARG A 9 9.29 2.97 10.82
N THR A 10 8.04 3.31 10.50
CA THR A 10 7.12 2.43 9.76
C THR A 10 6.17 3.26 8.92
N GLU A 11 5.92 2.80 7.71
CA GLU A 11 4.91 3.33 6.80
C GLU A 11 4.06 2.20 6.27
N TRP A 12 2.86 2.54 5.78
CA TRP A 12 1.97 1.57 5.16
C TRP A 12 1.13 2.19 4.04
N TRP A 13 0.84 1.37 3.07
CA TRP A 13 -0.11 1.63 1.99
C TRP A 13 -1.19 0.57 2.07
N TYR A 14 -2.39 0.97 2.45
CA TYR A 14 -3.51 0.08 2.74
C TYR A 14 -4.63 0.29 1.73
N ILE A 15 -5.07 -0.79 1.12
CA ILE A 15 -6.16 -0.79 0.14
C ILE A 15 -7.17 -1.84 0.59
N THR A 16 -8.43 -1.45 0.64
CA THR A 16 -9.55 -2.36 0.90
C THR A 16 -10.74 -1.98 0.04
N GLY A 17 -11.50 -2.96 -0.37
CA GLY A 17 -12.65 -2.72 -1.21
C GLY A 17 -13.41 -3.98 -1.55
N GLN A 18 -14.28 -3.81 -2.53
CA GLN A 18 -15.04 -4.92 -3.10
C GLN A 18 -15.04 -4.82 -4.61
N VAL A 19 -15.14 -5.97 -5.26
CA VAL A 19 -15.21 -6.09 -6.72
C VAL A 19 -16.18 -7.21 -7.07
N ARG A 20 -16.84 -7.07 -8.22
CA ARG A 20 -17.65 -8.15 -8.80
C ARG A 20 -16.88 -8.78 -9.94
N ALA A 21 -16.71 -10.10 -9.88
CA ALA A 21 -16.24 -10.89 -10.98
C ALA A 21 -17.37 -11.82 -11.40
N GLU A 22 -17.80 -11.72 -12.67
CA GLU A 22 -19.01 -12.36 -13.18
C GLU A 22 -20.23 -11.94 -12.34
N GLN A 23 -20.87 -12.86 -11.62
CA GLN A 23 -22.01 -12.57 -10.75
C GLN A 23 -21.68 -12.66 -9.25
N ARG A 24 -20.40 -12.88 -8.90
CA ARG A 24 -19.93 -13.05 -7.51
C ARG A 24 -19.32 -11.77 -6.96
N LEU A 25 -19.59 -11.51 -5.70
CA LEU A 25 -18.99 -10.41 -4.96
C LEU A 25 -17.78 -10.91 -4.17
N TYR A 26 -16.66 -10.20 -4.33
CA TYR A 26 -15.43 -10.43 -3.60
C TYR A 26 -15.05 -9.19 -2.80
N GLY A 27 -14.75 -9.36 -1.51
CA GLY A 27 -14.01 -8.38 -0.74
C GLY A 27 -12.52 -8.59 -0.95
N PHE A 28 -11.73 -7.52 -0.93
CA PHE A 28 -10.28 -7.61 -0.98
C PHE A 28 -9.61 -6.65 -0.01
N GLN A 29 -8.44 -7.03 0.42
CA GLN A 29 -7.53 -6.18 1.19
C GLN A 29 -6.10 -6.45 0.74
N VAL A 30 -5.34 -5.38 0.51
CA VAL A 30 -3.90 -5.45 0.24
C VAL A 30 -3.22 -4.38 1.07
N THR A 31 -2.19 -4.74 1.81
CA THR A 31 -1.39 -3.79 2.58
C THR A 31 0.08 -4.06 2.34
N PHE A 32 0.80 -3.01 1.98
CA PHE A 32 2.25 -2.99 1.96
C PHE A 32 2.76 -2.17 3.14
N PHE A 33 3.84 -2.62 3.73
CA PHE A 33 4.53 -1.94 4.82
C PHE A 33 6.00 -1.79 4.48
N ARG A 34 6.58 -0.69 4.90
CA ARG A 34 8.01 -0.50 4.99
C ARG A 34 8.38 -0.24 6.45
N SER A 35 9.38 -0.92 6.94
CA SER A 35 9.89 -0.73 8.31
C SER A 35 11.40 -0.54 8.29
N ARG A 36 11.86 0.50 8.99
CA ARG A 36 13.27 0.77 9.23
C ARG A 36 13.80 -0.18 10.30
N VAL A 37 14.99 -0.75 10.06
CA VAL A 37 15.69 -1.60 11.02
C VAL A 37 16.79 -0.79 11.68
N ASP A 38 16.53 -0.26 12.87
CA ASP A 38 17.45 0.70 13.52
C ASP A 38 18.84 0.10 13.81
N GLY A 39 18.91 -1.16 14.22
CA GLY A 39 20.17 -1.83 14.56
C GLY A 39 21.13 -2.04 13.38
N THR A 40 20.70 -1.83 12.15
CA THR A 40 21.54 -2.04 10.96
C THR A 40 21.86 -0.76 10.20
N GLN A 41 21.38 0.41 10.65
CA GLN A 41 21.56 1.66 9.92
C GLN A 41 23.03 2.06 9.77
N SER A 42 23.85 1.83 10.81
CA SER A 42 25.29 2.15 10.83
C SER A 42 26.17 1.11 10.15
N MET A 43 25.63 -0.02 9.73
CA MET A 43 26.42 -1.09 9.10
C MET A 43 26.89 -0.67 7.70
N GLN A 44 28.19 -0.87 7.41
CA GLN A 44 28.80 -0.54 6.12
C GLN A 44 28.51 -1.60 5.04
N SER A 45 28.07 -2.78 5.44
CA SER A 45 27.79 -3.88 4.52
C SER A 45 26.63 -3.56 3.59
N GLU A 46 26.79 -3.82 2.30
CA GLU A 46 25.68 -3.80 1.32
C GLU A 46 24.60 -4.83 1.64
N PHE A 47 24.95 -5.86 2.43
CA PHE A 47 24.00 -6.87 2.89
C PHE A 47 23.21 -6.45 4.14
N ALA A 48 23.46 -5.26 4.70
CA ALA A 48 22.69 -4.78 5.84
C ALA A 48 21.21 -4.61 5.49
N ALA A 49 20.33 -5.24 6.25
CA ALA A 49 18.89 -5.11 6.09
C ALA A 49 18.40 -3.80 6.72
N ARG A 50 18.66 -2.65 6.09
CA ARG A 50 18.28 -1.34 6.63
C ARG A 50 16.79 -1.06 6.59
N GLN A 51 16.09 -1.64 5.62
CA GLN A 51 14.65 -1.55 5.44
C GLN A 51 14.08 -2.94 5.18
N LEU A 52 12.94 -3.22 5.77
CA LEU A 52 12.11 -4.39 5.48
C LEU A 52 10.86 -3.93 4.74
N ILE A 53 10.51 -4.66 3.69
CA ILE A 53 9.22 -4.54 3.01
C ILE A 53 8.44 -5.80 3.31
N PHE A 54 7.22 -5.65 3.80
CA PHE A 54 6.33 -6.78 3.98
C PHE A 54 4.92 -6.41 3.51
N ALA A 55 4.19 -7.41 3.10
CA ALA A 55 2.84 -7.23 2.60
C ALA A 55 1.96 -8.41 2.99
N HIS A 56 0.68 -8.13 3.15
CA HIS A 56 -0.34 -9.15 3.20
C HIS A 56 -1.49 -8.80 2.25
N ALA A 57 -2.12 -9.84 1.72
CA ALA A 57 -3.31 -9.71 0.90
C ALA A 57 -4.34 -10.75 1.30
N ALA A 58 -5.60 -10.38 1.19
CA ALA A 58 -6.72 -11.27 1.44
C ALA A 58 -7.83 -11.04 0.42
N VAL A 59 -8.51 -12.12 0.06
CA VAL A 59 -9.72 -12.13 -0.77
C VAL A 59 -10.81 -12.87 -0.03
N THR A 60 -11.98 -12.27 0.08
CA THR A 60 -13.17 -12.87 0.68
C THR A 60 -14.20 -13.15 -0.39
N ASP A 61 -14.47 -14.41 -0.67
CA ASP A 61 -15.64 -14.82 -1.45
C ASP A 61 -16.88 -14.73 -0.55
N VAL A 62 -17.70 -13.70 -0.79
CA VAL A 62 -18.84 -13.39 0.08
C VAL A 62 -19.91 -14.50 0.00
N GLN A 63 -20.24 -14.97 -1.20
CA GLN A 63 -21.24 -16.01 -1.41
C GLN A 63 -20.73 -17.38 -0.93
N GLY A 64 -19.45 -17.69 -1.19
CA GLY A 64 -18.82 -18.93 -0.79
C GLY A 64 -18.45 -18.98 0.70
N LYS A 65 -18.59 -17.86 1.43
CA LYS A 65 -18.20 -17.72 2.85
C LYS A 65 -16.78 -18.21 3.12
N ARG A 66 -15.85 -17.88 2.24
CA ARG A 66 -14.45 -18.31 2.30
C ARG A 66 -13.53 -17.09 2.21
N GLN A 67 -12.44 -17.13 2.97
CA GLN A 67 -11.37 -16.15 2.90
C GLN A 67 -10.07 -16.85 2.52
N PHE A 68 -9.36 -16.26 1.59
CA PHE A 68 -8.02 -16.64 1.17
C PHE A 68 -7.08 -15.52 1.59
N HIS A 69 -5.88 -15.85 2.03
CA HIS A 69 -4.88 -14.85 2.40
C HIS A 69 -3.47 -15.36 2.17
N ASP A 70 -2.55 -14.44 1.96
CA ASP A 70 -1.12 -14.74 1.85
C ASP A 70 -0.32 -13.54 2.35
N GLN A 71 0.95 -13.77 2.68
CA GLN A 71 1.86 -12.73 3.14
C GLN A 71 3.27 -12.94 2.61
N ARG A 72 4.00 -11.85 2.47
CA ARG A 72 5.39 -11.82 2.01
C ARG A 72 6.20 -10.89 2.89
N ILE A 73 7.49 -11.20 3.04
CA ILE A 73 8.47 -10.33 3.67
C ILE A 73 9.81 -10.48 2.96
N ALA A 74 10.50 -9.37 2.77
CA ALA A 74 11.90 -9.35 2.34
C ALA A 74 12.59 -8.07 2.83
N ARG A 75 13.93 -8.13 2.95
CA ARG A 75 14.71 -6.91 3.06
C ARG A 75 14.69 -6.15 1.73
N ALA A 76 14.71 -4.82 1.80
CA ALA A 76 14.82 -3.99 0.61
C ALA A 76 16.19 -4.18 -0.08
N GLY A 77 16.20 -4.04 -1.38
CA GLY A 77 17.38 -4.14 -2.23
C GLY A 77 17.46 -5.45 -3.04
N PHE A 78 18.55 -5.58 -3.81
CA PHE A 78 18.89 -6.73 -4.66
C PHE A 78 17.81 -7.10 -5.68
N GLY A 79 16.97 -6.14 -6.07
CA GLY A 79 15.87 -6.41 -6.98
C GLY A 79 14.74 -7.27 -6.37
N ILE A 80 14.75 -7.56 -5.07
CA ILE A 80 13.76 -8.41 -4.40
C ILE A 80 12.61 -7.59 -3.84
N ALA A 81 12.91 -6.48 -3.17
CA ALA A 81 11.93 -5.58 -2.60
C ALA A 81 12.43 -4.13 -2.64
N ASP A 82 11.51 -3.21 -2.87
CA ASP A 82 11.80 -1.79 -2.92
C ASP A 82 10.55 -0.96 -2.64
N ALA A 83 10.75 0.27 -2.13
CA ALA A 83 9.72 1.28 -1.99
C ALA A 83 10.30 2.64 -2.42
N SER A 84 9.80 3.19 -3.51
CA SER A 84 10.27 4.45 -4.07
C SER A 84 10.01 5.62 -3.11
N THR A 85 10.93 6.56 -3.05
CA THR A 85 10.80 7.81 -2.28
C THR A 85 10.09 8.93 -3.05
N THR A 86 9.84 8.77 -4.34
CA THR A 86 9.26 9.83 -5.18
C THR A 86 7.76 9.70 -5.36
N ASP A 87 7.24 8.48 -5.39
CA ASP A 87 5.81 8.18 -5.50
C ASP A 87 5.51 6.79 -4.93
N ALA A 88 4.25 6.43 -4.75
CA ALA A 88 3.87 5.09 -4.34
C ALA A 88 4.20 4.09 -5.47
N ALA A 89 5.37 3.51 -5.38
CA ALA A 89 5.86 2.44 -6.22
C ALA A 89 6.59 1.44 -5.31
N ILE A 90 5.86 0.42 -4.89
CA ILE A 90 6.33 -0.60 -3.95
C ILE A 90 6.38 -1.93 -4.68
N ARG A 91 7.46 -2.64 -4.52
CA ARG A 91 7.63 -3.99 -5.06
C ARG A 91 8.11 -4.93 -3.98
N LEU A 92 7.54 -6.12 -3.94
CA LEU A 92 7.94 -7.21 -3.06
C LEU A 92 7.83 -8.52 -3.83
N ARG A 93 8.94 -8.95 -4.44
CA ARG A 93 8.99 -10.08 -5.38
C ARG A 93 8.05 -9.84 -6.58
N ASP A 94 7.03 -10.66 -6.71
CA ASP A 94 5.97 -10.63 -7.72
C ASP A 94 4.71 -9.84 -7.29
N TRP A 95 4.73 -9.26 -6.09
CA TRP A 95 3.69 -8.35 -5.61
C TRP A 95 4.09 -6.90 -5.84
N SER A 96 3.13 -6.06 -6.21
CA SER A 96 3.41 -4.64 -6.43
C SER A 96 2.21 -3.75 -6.13
N LEU A 97 2.52 -2.51 -5.79
CA LEU A 97 1.59 -1.38 -5.76
C LEU A 97 2.25 -0.20 -6.46
N THR A 98 1.59 0.36 -7.46
CA THR A 98 2.09 1.53 -8.19
C THR A 98 1.01 2.59 -8.28
N ARG A 99 1.44 3.85 -8.29
CA ARG A 99 0.58 5.02 -8.49
C ARG A 99 1.00 5.78 -9.74
N ARG A 100 0.06 6.47 -10.36
CA ARG A 100 0.30 7.50 -11.37
C ARG A 100 -0.73 8.61 -11.27
N ASP A 101 -0.34 9.81 -11.65
CA ASP A 101 -1.28 10.90 -11.87
C ASP A 101 -2.09 10.65 -13.14
N LEU A 102 -3.35 11.05 -13.11
CA LEU A 102 -4.20 11.07 -14.29
C LEU A 102 -4.29 12.49 -14.84
N PRO A 103 -4.23 12.65 -16.18
CA PRO A 103 -4.52 13.94 -16.79
C PRO A 103 -5.95 14.38 -16.41
N SER A 104 -6.07 15.54 -15.79
CA SER A 104 -7.36 16.12 -15.48
C SER A 104 -7.42 17.53 -16.07
N THR A 105 -8.31 17.72 -17.03
CA THR A 105 -8.59 19.04 -17.60
C THR A 105 -9.81 19.74 -16.95
N THR A 106 -10.55 19.03 -16.11
CA THR A 106 -11.84 19.50 -15.58
C THR A 106 -12.03 19.33 -14.07
N ALA A 107 -11.18 18.58 -13.39
CA ALA A 107 -11.33 18.37 -11.95
C ALA A 107 -10.58 19.47 -11.17
N ALA A 108 -11.21 19.98 -10.10
CA ALA A 108 -10.62 20.95 -9.19
C ALA A 108 -9.45 20.35 -8.34
N PHE A 109 -9.11 19.10 -8.53
CA PHE A 109 -8.05 18.38 -7.82
C PHE A 109 -7.39 17.35 -8.75
N ALA A 110 -6.14 17.02 -8.46
CA ALA A 110 -5.41 15.98 -9.19
C ALA A 110 -6.02 14.60 -8.91
N LEU A 111 -6.39 13.89 -9.95
CA LEU A 111 -6.81 12.50 -9.86
C LEU A 111 -5.59 11.59 -9.93
N SER A 112 -5.65 10.49 -9.20
CA SER A 112 -4.63 9.46 -9.23
C SER A 112 -5.23 8.10 -9.53
N GLN A 113 -4.38 7.21 -10.05
CA GLN A 113 -4.71 5.82 -10.28
C GLN A 113 -3.67 4.95 -9.57
N PHE A 114 -4.14 4.02 -8.77
CA PHE A 114 -3.29 2.95 -8.23
C PHE A 114 -3.54 1.65 -8.98
N ARG A 115 -2.50 0.86 -9.13
CA ARG A 115 -2.59 -0.53 -9.57
C ARG A 115 -1.87 -1.41 -8.59
N THR A 116 -2.51 -2.51 -8.17
CA THR A 116 -1.90 -3.54 -7.35
C THR A 116 -1.94 -4.87 -8.05
N GLN A 117 -0.83 -5.60 -8.01
CA GLN A 117 -0.72 -6.96 -8.50
C GLN A 117 -0.23 -7.85 -7.38
N VAL A 118 -0.94 -8.94 -7.15
CA VAL A 118 -0.65 -9.94 -6.12
C VAL A 118 -0.81 -11.31 -6.75
N VAL A 119 0.22 -12.14 -6.61
CA VAL A 119 0.19 -13.56 -7.00
C VAL A 119 0.41 -14.39 -5.75
N ALA A 120 -0.64 -15.02 -5.25
CA ALA A 120 -0.64 -15.90 -4.10
C ALA A 120 -0.84 -17.36 -4.53
N SER A 121 -0.75 -18.31 -3.59
CA SER A 121 -0.93 -19.73 -3.88
C SER A 121 -2.36 -20.07 -4.31
N ASP A 122 -3.35 -19.41 -3.72
CA ASP A 122 -4.76 -19.77 -3.87
C ASP A 122 -5.59 -18.68 -4.58
N PHE A 123 -5.00 -17.53 -4.87
CA PHE A 123 -5.65 -16.43 -5.58
C PHE A 123 -4.64 -15.51 -6.26
N SER A 124 -5.13 -14.72 -7.19
CA SER A 124 -4.38 -13.58 -7.74
C SER A 124 -5.28 -12.36 -7.84
N LEU A 125 -4.67 -11.18 -7.70
CA LEU A 125 -5.32 -9.89 -7.89
C LEU A 125 -4.51 -9.07 -8.91
N ASP A 126 -5.19 -8.48 -9.86
CA ASP A 126 -4.69 -7.39 -10.70
C ASP A 126 -5.77 -6.33 -10.74
N LEU A 127 -5.65 -5.33 -9.87
CA LEU A 127 -6.69 -4.34 -9.66
C LEU A 127 -6.17 -2.95 -9.96
N THR A 128 -6.97 -2.20 -10.70
CA THR A 128 -6.78 -0.78 -10.98
C THR A 128 -7.84 0.01 -10.21
N MET A 129 -7.41 1.02 -9.45
CA MET A 129 -8.26 1.84 -8.59
C MET A 129 -8.09 3.31 -8.97
N THR A 130 -9.11 3.86 -9.59
CA THR A 130 -9.12 5.25 -10.08
C THR A 130 -9.81 6.16 -9.07
N GLY A 131 -9.15 7.24 -8.69
CA GLY A 131 -9.70 8.26 -7.78
C GLY A 131 -10.93 8.92 -8.37
N THR A 132 -11.94 9.16 -7.55
CA THR A 132 -13.20 9.83 -7.92
C THR A 132 -13.44 11.10 -7.12
N GLN A 133 -12.63 11.33 -6.08
CA GLN A 133 -12.73 12.49 -5.19
C GLN A 133 -11.36 12.81 -4.56
N PRO A 134 -11.20 13.99 -3.95
CA PRO A 134 -9.95 14.41 -3.32
C PRO A 134 -9.61 13.54 -2.11
N PRO A 135 -8.32 13.48 -1.72
CA PRO A 135 -7.89 12.85 -0.48
C PRO A 135 -8.52 13.50 0.76
N ILE A 136 -8.77 12.70 1.77
CA ILE A 136 -9.27 13.13 3.09
C ILE A 136 -8.13 13.00 4.10
N LEU A 137 -7.74 14.11 4.72
CA LEU A 137 -6.77 14.11 5.79
C LEU A 137 -7.42 13.59 7.08
N GLN A 138 -6.82 12.60 7.70
CA GLN A 138 -7.31 11.98 8.92
C GLN A 138 -6.82 12.75 10.17
N GLY A 139 -7.59 12.67 11.27
CA GLY A 139 -7.23 13.31 12.52
C GLY A 139 -7.13 14.84 12.43
N ALA A 140 -6.11 15.43 13.02
CA ALA A 140 -5.85 16.87 12.98
C ALA A 140 -5.06 17.22 11.71
N GLN A 141 -5.74 17.46 10.59
CA GLN A 141 -5.14 17.78 9.29
C GLN A 141 -4.06 16.78 8.83
N GLY A 142 -4.34 15.49 8.97
CA GLY A 142 -3.43 14.42 8.62
C GLY A 142 -2.62 13.86 9.79
N LEU A 143 -2.53 14.56 10.91
CA LEU A 143 -1.83 14.09 12.10
C LEU A 143 -2.75 13.26 12.99
N SER A 144 -2.41 12.00 13.20
CA SER A 144 -3.13 11.06 14.06
C SER A 144 -2.25 10.66 15.26
N ARG A 145 -2.58 11.17 16.44
CA ARG A 145 -1.89 10.81 17.69
C ARG A 145 -2.26 9.39 18.12
N LYS A 146 -1.26 8.61 18.52
CA LYS A 146 -1.40 7.24 19.00
C LYS A 146 -1.08 7.08 20.49
N GLY A 147 -0.49 8.11 21.10
CA GLY A 147 -0.11 8.13 22.50
C GLY A 147 0.27 9.52 22.99
N PRO A 148 0.71 9.64 24.25
CA PRO A 148 1.00 10.93 24.89
C PRO A 148 2.28 11.61 24.38
N LEU A 149 3.25 10.84 23.88
CA LEU A 149 4.53 11.38 23.41
C LEU A 149 4.41 11.96 21.99
N PRO A 150 5.13 13.01 21.63
CA PRO A 150 5.08 13.64 20.29
C PRO A 150 5.37 12.63 19.15
N GLU A 151 6.33 11.75 19.36
CA GLU A 151 6.74 10.72 18.40
C GLU A 151 5.72 9.59 18.25
N GLN A 152 4.75 9.49 19.14
CA GLN A 152 3.64 8.54 19.05
C GLN A 152 2.51 9.09 18.18
N ALA A 153 2.85 9.45 16.96
CA ALA A 153 1.90 9.97 15.99
C ALA A 153 2.20 9.37 14.61
N SER A 154 1.20 9.39 13.75
CA SER A 154 1.35 9.06 12.34
C SER A 154 0.70 10.13 11.49
N TYR A 155 1.25 10.38 10.30
CA TYR A 155 0.58 11.12 9.25
C TYR A 155 -0.26 10.14 8.45
N TYR A 156 -1.53 10.47 8.26
CA TYR A 156 -2.47 9.59 7.60
C TYR A 156 -3.50 10.36 6.78
N TYR A 157 -3.66 9.98 5.54
CA TYR A 157 -4.73 10.42 4.66
C TYR A 157 -5.39 9.20 4.00
N SER A 158 -6.61 9.38 3.52
CA SER A 158 -7.36 8.36 2.81
C SER A 158 -7.81 8.90 1.46
N GLU A 159 -7.85 8.04 0.47
CA GLU A 159 -8.44 8.31 -0.83
C GLU A 159 -9.63 7.35 -1.04
N PRO A 160 -10.81 7.68 -0.50
CA PRO A 160 -11.96 6.79 -0.51
C PRO A 160 -12.68 6.76 -1.85
N GLN A 161 -13.63 5.83 -1.99
CA GLN A 161 -14.56 5.71 -3.12
C GLN A 161 -13.88 5.67 -4.49
N ARG A 162 -12.81 4.89 -4.61
CA ARG A 162 -12.16 4.68 -5.90
C ARG A 162 -12.98 3.73 -6.78
N ALA A 163 -13.06 4.05 -8.06
CA ALA A 163 -13.58 3.11 -9.05
C ALA A 163 -12.58 1.97 -9.25
N VAL A 164 -13.02 0.73 -9.07
CA VAL A 164 -12.19 -0.47 -9.14
C VAL A 164 -12.51 -1.27 -10.38
N SER A 165 -11.48 -1.71 -11.11
CA SER A 165 -11.54 -2.62 -12.24
C SER A 165 -10.34 -3.58 -12.23
N GLY A 166 -10.48 -4.74 -12.89
CA GLY A 166 -9.43 -5.75 -13.02
C GLY A 166 -9.94 -7.04 -13.59
#